data_6eecd844eac9f7a4c244bb3b99b074a6
#
_entry.id   6eecd844eac9f7a4c244bb3b99b074a6
#
_cell.length_a   1.000
_cell.length_b   1.000
_cell.length_c   1.000
_cell.angle_alpha   90.00
_cell.angle_beta   90.00
_cell.angle_gamma   90.00
#
_symmetry.space_group_name_H-M   'P 1'
#
loop_
_entity.id
_entity.type
_entity.pdbx_description
1 polymer ?
#
loop_
_entity_poly.entity_id
_entity_poly.type
_entity_poly.pdbx_seq_one_letter_code
_entity_poly.pdbx_strand_id
1 'polypeptide(L)'
;MDNSQDHQTQGKALKMVDTVNVEKPTGVSVRAFSHGEESALLDILSDAFGSFADVPRTRAALSSRRFDADGCFIAEQNGVPIGWVAATRLPRDKWFVIRYLSVKQAMLRTDVAENLLDRAIKYVESKGPEFLRATTPAVQPYVEVYRKLGFKPLRRDFRLSWQIDDVPPTGDSRLEIEEVSDMTMDSASNTFVQASSPYWDWRTEEEGGIVAVAESFKEDRSRGARWILARSNKEYVGLVGIIPDYYQPGVAWFRGAFVLPEHRGKRIGSALMYEISKFAKTIGRRKMVVYTFSYLDSLAPGALLYLKSGGKIEAEYLQLVRM
;
A
#
# COMPACT_ATOMS: atom_id res chain seq x y z
N MET A 1 -65.91 -17.38 -35.30
CA MET A 1 -64.93 -16.72 -36.13
C MET A 1 -63.74 -16.38 -35.21
N ASP A 2 -62.99 -17.24 -34.88
CA ASP A 2 -61.84 -18.02 -35.31
C ASP A 2 -60.80 -17.16 -36.06
N ASN A 3 -59.70 -16.96 -35.45
CA ASN A 3 -58.38 -16.74 -36.05
C ASN A 3 -57.28 -16.82 -35.01
N SER A 4 -56.85 -18.05 -34.78
CA SER A 4 -55.55 -18.41 -34.20
C SER A 4 -54.43 -18.06 -35.22
N GLN A 5 -53.41 -17.35 -34.81
CA GLN A 5 -52.14 -17.30 -35.52
C GLN A 5 -50.99 -17.68 -34.57
N ASP A 6 -50.45 -18.86 -34.85
CA ASP A 6 -49.20 -19.40 -34.41
C ASP A 6 -48.03 -18.49 -34.75
N HIS A 7 -47.24 -18.11 -33.78
CA HIS A 7 -45.87 -17.64 -33.98
C HIS A 7 -44.87 -18.65 -33.39
N GLN A 8 -44.42 -19.53 -34.26
CA GLN A 8 -43.20 -20.31 -34.04
C GLN A 8 -41.99 -19.36 -34.02
N THR A 9 -41.40 -19.19 -32.85
CA THR A 9 -40.10 -18.55 -32.71
C THR A 9 -39.04 -19.64 -32.71
N GLN A 10 -38.30 -19.73 -33.80
CA GLN A 10 -37.14 -20.61 -33.99
C GLN A 10 -36.05 -20.24 -32.99
N GLY A 11 -35.71 -21.19 -32.12
CA GLY A 11 -34.54 -21.13 -31.27
C GLY A 11 -33.27 -21.22 -32.12
N LYS A 12 -32.53 -20.11 -32.25
CA LYS A 12 -31.15 -20.12 -32.72
C LYS A 12 -30.27 -20.68 -31.61
N ALA A 13 -29.78 -21.89 -31.79
CA ALA A 13 -28.72 -22.48 -30.99
C ALA A 13 -27.48 -21.59 -31.09
N LEU A 14 -27.07 -21.01 -29.97
CA LEU A 14 -25.72 -20.39 -29.82
C LEU A 14 -24.70 -21.50 -30.04
N LYS A 15 -23.94 -21.41 -31.13
CA LYS A 15 -22.73 -22.19 -31.32
C LYS A 15 -21.79 -21.94 -30.13
N MET A 16 -21.44 -23.00 -29.42
CA MET A 16 -20.34 -22.99 -28.47
C MET A 16 -19.09 -22.47 -29.20
N VAL A 17 -18.55 -21.37 -28.69
CA VAL A 17 -17.26 -20.87 -29.12
C VAL A 17 -16.24 -21.91 -28.67
N ASP A 18 -15.53 -22.48 -29.62
CA ASP A 18 -14.43 -23.40 -29.41
C ASP A 18 -13.48 -22.81 -28.37
N THR A 19 -13.23 -23.57 -27.30
CA THR A 19 -12.17 -23.30 -26.34
C THR A 19 -10.86 -23.23 -27.11
N VAL A 20 -10.36 -22.02 -27.30
CA VAL A 20 -9.03 -21.79 -27.81
C VAL A 20 -8.07 -22.46 -26.81
N ASN A 21 -7.47 -23.56 -27.24
CA ASN A 21 -6.35 -24.18 -26.54
C ASN A 21 -5.22 -23.13 -26.47
N VAL A 22 -5.10 -22.43 -25.36
CA VAL A 22 -3.96 -21.54 -25.11
C VAL A 22 -2.76 -22.47 -24.89
N GLU A 23 -1.96 -22.64 -25.93
CA GLU A 23 -0.67 -23.33 -25.82
C GLU A 23 0.10 -22.72 -24.67
N LYS A 24 0.56 -23.56 -23.73
CA LYS A 24 1.49 -23.13 -22.69
C LYS A 24 2.71 -22.52 -23.39
N PRO A 25 3.13 -21.28 -23.04
CA PRO A 25 4.28 -20.67 -23.70
C PRO A 25 5.50 -21.56 -23.47
N THR A 26 5.95 -22.21 -24.54
CA THR A 26 7.17 -22.98 -24.55
C THR A 26 8.35 -22.05 -24.24
N GLY A 27 9.12 -22.34 -23.19
CA GLY A 27 10.32 -21.59 -22.87
C GLY A 27 10.22 -20.57 -21.73
N VAL A 28 9.14 -20.56 -20.92
CA VAL A 28 9.10 -19.76 -19.68
C VAL A 28 9.74 -20.55 -18.54
N SER A 29 10.70 -19.93 -17.86
CA SER A 29 11.33 -20.45 -16.64
C SER A 29 11.22 -19.43 -15.49
N VAL A 30 11.24 -19.93 -14.24
CA VAL A 30 11.28 -19.09 -13.02
C VAL A 30 12.57 -19.37 -12.28
N ARG A 31 13.33 -18.31 -12.01
CA ARG A 31 14.60 -18.35 -11.28
C ARG A 31 14.65 -17.35 -10.13
N ALA A 32 15.64 -17.49 -9.27
CA ALA A 32 15.95 -16.48 -8.27
C ALA A 32 16.44 -15.17 -8.93
N PHE A 33 16.20 -14.07 -8.25
CA PHE A 33 16.73 -12.73 -8.58
C PHE A 33 18.25 -12.70 -8.38
N SER A 34 18.93 -11.89 -9.17
CA SER A 34 20.35 -11.55 -9.00
C SER A 34 20.52 -10.04 -8.90
N HIS A 35 21.42 -9.57 -8.02
CA HIS A 35 21.72 -8.15 -7.92
C HIS A 35 22.23 -7.59 -9.26
N GLY A 36 21.78 -6.37 -9.57
CA GLY A 36 22.03 -5.72 -10.86
C GLY A 36 20.83 -5.76 -11.82
N GLU A 37 19.78 -6.53 -11.51
CA GLU A 37 18.59 -6.65 -12.34
C GLU A 37 17.44 -5.71 -11.90
N GLU A 38 17.67 -4.85 -10.90
CA GLU A 38 16.65 -3.98 -10.29
C GLU A 38 15.92 -3.12 -11.31
N SER A 39 16.62 -2.64 -12.36
CA SER A 39 15.98 -1.83 -13.42
C SER A 39 14.96 -2.64 -14.21
N ALA A 40 15.27 -3.90 -14.54
CA ALA A 40 14.35 -4.78 -15.25
C ALA A 40 13.07 -5.05 -14.44
N LEU A 41 13.21 -5.21 -13.10
CA LEU A 41 12.05 -5.36 -12.20
C LEU A 41 11.15 -4.13 -12.21
N LEU A 42 11.75 -2.93 -12.18
CA LEU A 42 11.01 -1.67 -12.21
C LEU A 42 10.32 -1.42 -13.56
N ASP A 43 10.96 -1.82 -14.66
CA ASP A 43 10.37 -1.74 -16.00
C ASP A 43 9.16 -2.68 -16.12
N ILE A 44 9.26 -3.92 -15.62
CA ILE A 44 8.15 -4.86 -15.56
C ILE A 44 7.01 -4.31 -14.71
N LEU A 45 7.32 -3.74 -13.54
CA LEU A 45 6.32 -3.14 -12.65
C LEU A 45 5.58 -1.98 -13.34
N SER A 46 6.33 -1.14 -14.06
CA SER A 46 5.77 -0.01 -14.81
C SER A 46 4.89 -0.46 -15.96
N ASP A 47 5.31 -1.48 -16.70
CA ASP A 47 4.52 -2.09 -17.79
C ASP A 47 3.23 -2.71 -17.24
N ALA A 48 3.34 -3.48 -16.15
CA ALA A 48 2.21 -4.20 -15.56
C ALA A 48 1.12 -3.26 -15.01
N PHE A 49 1.50 -2.14 -14.40
CA PHE A 49 0.59 -1.33 -13.59
C PHE A 49 0.49 0.14 -14.00
N GLY A 50 1.32 0.63 -14.91
CA GLY A 50 1.28 2.02 -15.37
C GLY A 50 1.32 3.02 -14.21
N SER A 51 0.32 3.90 -14.12
CA SER A 51 0.23 4.91 -13.06
C SER A 51 -0.01 4.34 -11.64
N PHE A 52 -0.45 3.10 -11.50
CA PHE A 52 -0.58 2.43 -10.20
C PHE A 52 0.78 1.97 -9.65
N ALA A 53 1.80 1.82 -10.51
CA ALA A 53 3.15 1.48 -10.08
C ALA A 53 3.76 2.60 -9.23
N ASP A 54 4.25 2.25 -8.04
CA ASP A 54 5.03 3.17 -7.20
C ASP A 54 6.52 2.89 -7.39
N VAL A 55 7.03 3.29 -8.55
CA VAL A 55 8.42 3.04 -8.94
C VAL A 55 9.44 3.65 -7.97
N PRO A 56 9.30 4.92 -7.50
CA PRO A 56 10.25 5.50 -6.57
C PRO A 56 10.35 4.72 -5.24
N ARG A 57 9.21 4.35 -4.69
CA ARG A 57 9.15 3.56 -3.45
C ARG A 57 9.67 2.15 -3.65
N THR A 58 9.35 1.51 -4.77
CA THR A 58 9.84 0.17 -5.08
C THR A 58 11.34 0.16 -5.25
N ARG A 59 11.91 1.14 -5.95
CA ARG A 59 13.36 1.32 -6.09
C ARG A 59 14.04 1.41 -4.72
N ALA A 60 13.51 2.24 -3.82
CA ALA A 60 14.04 2.37 -2.48
C ALA A 60 13.91 1.06 -1.66
N ALA A 61 12.81 0.31 -1.87
CA ALA A 61 12.62 -0.99 -1.22
C ALA A 61 13.65 -2.02 -1.70
N LEU A 62 13.92 -2.11 -3.00
CA LEU A 62 14.93 -3.01 -3.59
C LEU A 62 16.35 -2.72 -3.07
N SER A 63 16.66 -1.45 -2.80
CA SER A 63 17.96 -1.02 -2.24
C SER A 63 18.02 -1.10 -0.71
N SER A 64 16.94 -1.48 -0.04
CA SER A 64 16.90 -1.49 1.43
C SER A 64 17.56 -2.75 2.00
N ARG A 65 18.13 -2.64 3.22
CA ARG A 65 18.66 -3.79 3.96
C ARG A 65 17.59 -4.83 4.34
N ARG A 66 16.30 -4.48 4.22
CA ARG A 66 15.16 -5.36 4.49
C ARG A 66 14.71 -6.12 3.24
N PHE A 67 15.28 -5.84 2.08
CA PHE A 67 14.99 -6.59 0.88
C PHE A 67 15.62 -7.98 0.96
N ASP A 68 14.79 -8.98 0.78
CA ASP A 68 15.21 -10.39 0.79
C ASP A 68 15.38 -10.86 -0.65
N ALA A 69 16.63 -10.87 -1.11
CA ALA A 69 16.96 -11.29 -2.47
C ALA A 69 16.63 -12.78 -2.73
N ASP A 70 16.79 -13.64 -1.70
CA ASP A 70 16.46 -15.07 -1.81
C ASP A 70 14.96 -15.32 -1.96
N GLY A 71 14.14 -14.40 -1.46
CA GLY A 71 12.69 -14.42 -1.60
C GLY A 71 12.16 -13.73 -2.87
N CYS A 72 13.05 -13.27 -3.75
CA CYS A 72 12.69 -12.60 -5.01
C CYS A 72 12.88 -13.52 -6.21
N PHE A 73 11.86 -13.66 -7.04
CA PHE A 73 11.85 -14.56 -8.20
C PHE A 73 11.49 -13.81 -9.47
N ILE A 74 12.15 -14.20 -10.57
CA ILE A 74 11.95 -13.64 -11.90
C ILE A 74 11.46 -14.74 -12.84
N ALA A 75 10.42 -14.46 -13.60
CA ALA A 75 10.02 -15.25 -14.75
C ALA A 75 10.70 -14.70 -16.00
N GLU A 76 11.26 -15.60 -16.79
CA GLU A 76 11.92 -15.29 -18.06
C GLU A 76 11.32 -16.09 -19.21
N GLN A 77 11.30 -15.46 -20.37
CA GLN A 77 11.05 -16.12 -21.65
C GLN A 77 12.22 -15.88 -22.59
N ASN A 78 12.87 -16.95 -23.04
CA ASN A 78 14.07 -16.87 -23.92
C ASN A 78 15.17 -15.95 -23.34
N GLY A 79 15.39 -16.01 -22.02
CA GLY A 79 16.41 -15.19 -21.33
C GLY A 79 15.98 -13.74 -21.08
N VAL A 80 14.75 -13.33 -21.44
CA VAL A 80 14.24 -11.98 -21.22
C VAL A 80 13.30 -11.98 -20.01
N PRO A 81 13.53 -11.13 -18.97
CA PRO A 81 12.63 -10.99 -17.84
C PRO A 81 11.24 -10.48 -18.27
N ILE A 82 10.19 -11.22 -17.86
CA ILE A 82 8.79 -10.92 -18.21
C ILE A 82 7.88 -10.75 -17.01
N GLY A 83 8.33 -11.17 -15.82
CA GLY A 83 7.56 -11.05 -14.58
C GLY A 83 8.45 -11.21 -13.36
N TRP A 84 7.97 -10.77 -12.20
CA TRP A 84 8.65 -10.96 -10.93
C TRP A 84 7.70 -10.88 -9.73
N VAL A 85 8.19 -11.39 -8.60
CA VAL A 85 7.51 -11.35 -7.30
C VAL A 85 8.57 -11.30 -6.20
N ALA A 86 8.26 -10.68 -5.06
CA ALA A 86 9.13 -10.74 -3.89
C ALA A 86 8.35 -11.11 -2.64
N ALA A 87 8.91 -12.02 -1.84
CA ALA A 87 8.50 -12.31 -0.49
C ALA A 87 9.48 -11.61 0.47
N THR A 88 8.95 -10.89 1.45
CA THR A 88 9.74 -10.14 2.42
C THR A 88 9.32 -10.52 3.83
N ARG A 89 10.29 -10.72 4.73
CA ARG A 89 10.02 -10.89 6.15
C ARG A 89 9.60 -9.55 6.76
N LEU A 90 8.56 -9.56 7.60
CA LEU A 90 8.16 -8.41 8.39
C LEU A 90 9.01 -8.30 9.67
N PRO A 91 9.05 -7.16 10.37
CA PRO A 91 9.77 -7.01 11.64
C PRO A 91 9.33 -8.02 12.70
N ARG A 92 8.05 -8.33 12.76
CA ARG A 92 7.53 -9.40 13.63
C ARG A 92 8.00 -10.76 13.12
N ASP A 93 8.50 -11.58 14.02
CA ASP A 93 9.06 -12.90 13.68
C ASP A 93 8.03 -13.82 13.00
N LYS A 94 8.48 -14.61 12.03
CA LYS A 94 7.67 -15.55 11.23
C LYS A 94 6.49 -14.93 10.47
N TRP A 95 6.47 -13.59 10.36
CA TRP A 95 5.50 -12.87 9.57
C TRP A 95 6.11 -12.48 8.21
N PHE A 96 5.40 -12.81 7.13
CA PHE A 96 5.85 -12.56 5.76
C PHE A 96 4.80 -11.80 4.96
N VAL A 97 5.28 -11.06 3.97
CA VAL A 97 4.43 -10.41 2.98
C VAL A 97 4.97 -10.66 1.57
N ILE A 98 4.10 -11.14 0.68
CA ILE A 98 4.37 -11.21 -0.75
C ILE A 98 3.95 -9.90 -1.40
N ARG A 99 4.85 -9.32 -2.19
CA ARG A 99 4.66 -8.04 -2.88
C ARG A 99 5.15 -8.10 -4.30
N TYR A 100 4.76 -7.12 -5.09
CA TYR A 100 5.31 -6.86 -6.42
C TYR A 100 5.06 -7.98 -7.44
N LEU A 101 4.09 -8.88 -7.21
CA LEU A 101 3.70 -9.79 -8.27
C LEU A 101 3.29 -8.96 -9.49
N SER A 102 4.15 -8.96 -10.50
CA SER A 102 3.96 -8.21 -11.74
C SER A 102 4.43 -9.05 -12.93
N VAL A 103 3.67 -8.96 -14.00
CA VAL A 103 3.94 -9.64 -15.25
C VAL A 103 3.65 -8.66 -16.37
N LYS A 104 4.51 -8.58 -17.38
CA LYS A 104 4.29 -7.72 -18.54
C LYS A 104 2.88 -7.94 -19.10
N GLN A 105 2.19 -6.86 -19.51
CA GLN A 105 0.79 -6.92 -19.92
C GLN A 105 0.52 -7.96 -21.00
N ALA A 106 1.43 -8.12 -21.95
CA ALA A 106 1.32 -9.12 -23.00
C ALA A 106 1.26 -10.57 -22.48
N MET A 107 1.77 -10.82 -21.26
CA MET A 107 1.88 -12.15 -20.63
C MET A 107 0.84 -12.38 -19.52
N LEU A 108 -0.04 -11.41 -19.26
CA LEU A 108 -0.97 -11.45 -18.12
C LEU A 108 -2.03 -12.56 -18.20
N ARG A 109 -2.30 -13.10 -19.40
CA ARG A 109 -3.25 -14.18 -19.64
C ARG A 109 -2.65 -15.60 -19.55
N THR A 110 -1.40 -15.69 -19.15
CA THR A 110 -0.67 -16.96 -19.02
C THR A 110 -0.60 -17.41 -17.56
N ASP A 111 -0.10 -18.59 -17.31
CA ASP A 111 0.16 -19.14 -15.97
C ASP A 111 1.43 -18.56 -15.30
N VAL A 112 2.09 -17.57 -15.93
CA VAL A 112 3.33 -16.95 -15.43
C VAL A 112 3.15 -16.37 -14.04
N ALA A 113 2.06 -15.60 -13.83
CA ALA A 113 1.79 -15.00 -12.52
C ALA A 113 1.49 -16.06 -11.44
N GLU A 114 0.79 -17.13 -11.80
CA GLU A 114 0.50 -18.24 -10.90
C GLU A 114 1.80 -18.97 -10.50
N ASN A 115 2.68 -19.26 -11.45
CA ASN A 115 3.97 -19.91 -11.20
C ASN A 115 4.90 -19.05 -10.32
N LEU A 116 4.96 -17.74 -10.56
CA LEU A 116 5.72 -16.81 -9.73
C LEU A 116 5.18 -16.78 -8.29
N LEU A 117 3.88 -16.65 -8.13
CA LEU A 117 3.25 -16.58 -6.81
C LEU A 117 3.41 -17.90 -6.05
N ASP A 118 3.23 -19.06 -6.71
CA ASP A 118 3.46 -20.37 -6.12
C ASP A 118 4.91 -20.53 -5.65
N ARG A 119 5.87 -20.05 -6.43
CA ARG A 119 7.28 -20.08 -6.04
C ARG A 119 7.56 -19.26 -4.79
N ALA A 120 6.98 -18.04 -4.71
CA ALA A 120 7.11 -17.19 -3.53
C ALA A 120 6.43 -17.80 -2.30
N ILE A 121 5.26 -18.43 -2.45
CA ILE A 121 4.57 -19.15 -1.38
C ILE A 121 5.45 -20.27 -0.84
N LYS A 122 5.98 -21.13 -1.70
CA LYS A 122 6.86 -22.26 -1.32
C LYS A 122 8.12 -21.78 -0.59
N TYR A 123 8.70 -20.67 -1.03
CA TYR A 123 9.80 -20.05 -0.31
C TYR A 123 9.40 -19.65 1.12
N VAL A 124 8.27 -18.95 1.28
CA VAL A 124 7.78 -18.55 2.61
C VAL A 124 7.46 -19.78 3.46
N GLU A 125 6.77 -20.78 2.92
CA GLU A 125 6.43 -22.03 3.63
C GLU A 125 7.68 -22.77 4.15
N SER A 126 8.78 -22.73 3.40
CA SER A 126 10.07 -23.30 3.85
C SER A 126 10.67 -22.59 5.08
N LYS A 127 10.21 -21.37 5.40
CA LYS A 127 10.64 -20.59 6.58
C LYS A 127 9.74 -20.77 7.80
N GLY A 128 8.70 -21.61 7.74
CA GLY A 128 7.75 -21.85 8.82
C GLY A 128 6.96 -20.62 9.24
N PRO A 129 6.20 -19.98 8.34
CA PRO A 129 5.48 -18.76 8.63
C PRO A 129 4.34 -19.01 9.64
N GLU A 130 4.14 -18.05 10.54
CA GLU A 130 2.92 -17.97 11.38
C GLU A 130 1.84 -17.12 10.70
N PHE A 131 2.26 -16.20 9.82
CA PHE A 131 1.36 -15.31 9.12
C PHE A 131 1.90 -14.97 7.73
N LEU A 132 1.07 -15.18 6.72
CA LEU A 132 1.39 -14.82 5.34
C LEU A 132 0.36 -13.84 4.78
N ARG A 133 0.85 -12.66 4.44
CA ARG A 133 0.08 -11.61 3.79
C ARG A 133 0.57 -11.40 2.37
N ALA A 134 -0.29 -10.84 1.53
CA ALA A 134 0.10 -10.32 0.23
C ALA A 134 -0.44 -8.91 0.02
N THR A 135 0.25 -8.14 -0.81
CA THR A 135 -0.19 -6.80 -1.26
C THR A 135 -0.16 -6.77 -2.78
N THR A 136 -1.29 -6.45 -3.39
CA THR A 136 -1.41 -6.33 -4.85
C THR A 136 -2.22 -5.09 -5.23
N PRO A 137 -1.94 -4.41 -6.34
CA PRO A 137 -2.89 -3.47 -6.93
C PRO A 137 -4.26 -4.13 -7.09
N ALA A 138 -5.34 -3.37 -6.91
CA ALA A 138 -6.71 -3.87 -7.00
C ALA A 138 -7.14 -4.10 -8.47
N VAL A 139 -6.31 -4.81 -9.22
CA VAL A 139 -6.51 -5.16 -10.64
C VAL A 139 -6.94 -6.60 -10.74
N GLN A 140 -8.11 -6.85 -11.34
CA GLN A 140 -8.79 -8.15 -11.32
C GLN A 140 -7.93 -9.35 -11.73
N PRO A 141 -7.13 -9.36 -12.79
CA PRO A 141 -6.32 -10.51 -13.14
C PRO A 141 -5.37 -10.95 -12.01
N TYR A 142 -4.76 -10.00 -11.29
CA TYR A 142 -3.88 -10.31 -10.16
C TYR A 142 -4.65 -10.80 -8.94
N VAL A 143 -5.77 -10.17 -8.62
CA VAL A 143 -6.65 -10.58 -7.51
C VAL A 143 -7.11 -12.03 -7.69
N GLU A 144 -7.47 -12.42 -8.92
CA GLU A 144 -7.86 -13.80 -9.23
C GLU A 144 -6.71 -14.80 -9.02
N VAL A 145 -5.48 -14.46 -9.41
CA VAL A 145 -4.30 -15.32 -9.18
C VAL A 145 -4.10 -15.59 -7.69
N TYR A 146 -4.17 -14.53 -6.86
CA TYR A 146 -4.07 -14.70 -5.41
C TYR A 146 -5.21 -15.56 -4.85
N ARG A 147 -6.46 -15.33 -5.31
CA ARG A 147 -7.62 -16.11 -4.86
C ARG A 147 -7.50 -17.59 -5.17
N LYS A 148 -7.05 -17.95 -6.38
CA LYS A 148 -6.79 -19.34 -6.80
C LYS A 148 -5.78 -20.03 -5.89
N LEU A 149 -4.79 -19.31 -5.35
CA LEU A 149 -3.77 -19.83 -4.46
C LEU A 149 -4.11 -19.67 -2.97
N GLY A 150 -5.40 -19.48 -2.65
CA GLY A 150 -5.94 -19.55 -1.29
C GLY A 150 -5.88 -18.26 -0.49
N PHE A 151 -5.54 -17.12 -1.11
CA PHE A 151 -5.58 -15.84 -0.43
C PHE A 151 -7.00 -15.28 -0.35
N LYS A 152 -7.33 -14.66 0.77
CA LYS A 152 -8.62 -13.96 1.01
C LYS A 152 -8.39 -12.47 1.24
N PRO A 153 -9.31 -11.60 0.77
CA PRO A 153 -9.23 -10.17 1.07
C PRO A 153 -9.25 -9.90 2.58
N LEU A 154 -8.36 -9.00 3.02
CA LEU A 154 -8.26 -8.55 4.41
C LEU A 154 -8.71 -7.10 4.56
N ARG A 155 -8.16 -6.21 3.72
CA ARG A 155 -8.48 -4.77 3.72
C ARG A 155 -8.06 -4.13 2.40
N ARG A 156 -8.43 -2.87 2.23
CA ARG A 156 -8.04 -2.04 1.09
C ARG A 156 -7.05 -0.97 1.56
N ASP A 157 -5.96 -0.79 0.83
CA ASP A 157 -5.02 0.29 1.06
C ASP A 157 -5.11 1.28 -0.11
N PHE A 158 -4.92 2.57 0.18
CA PHE A 158 -4.98 3.64 -0.81
C PHE A 158 -3.69 4.46 -0.81
N ARG A 159 -3.22 4.80 -2.00
CA ARG A 159 -2.30 5.91 -2.18
C ARG A 159 -3.11 7.13 -2.58
N LEU A 160 -3.08 8.17 -1.74
CA LEU A 160 -3.71 9.45 -2.02
C LEU A 160 -2.66 10.54 -2.19
N SER A 161 -3.02 11.57 -2.95
CA SER A 161 -2.21 12.77 -3.07
C SER A 161 -3.04 14.05 -3.00
N TRP A 162 -2.36 15.13 -2.64
CA TRP A 162 -2.87 16.51 -2.65
C TRP A 162 -1.90 17.43 -3.32
N GLN A 163 -2.41 18.48 -3.94
CA GLN A 163 -1.67 19.72 -4.03
C GLN A 163 -1.73 20.42 -2.66
N ILE A 164 -0.61 20.90 -2.17
CA ILE A 164 -0.55 21.46 -0.81
C ILE A 164 -1.45 22.68 -0.66
N ASP A 165 -1.62 23.45 -1.74
CA ASP A 165 -2.51 24.62 -1.77
C ASP A 165 -4.00 24.26 -1.72
N ASP A 166 -4.37 22.99 -2.03
CA ASP A 166 -5.75 22.51 -1.97
C ASP A 166 -6.19 22.13 -0.54
N VAL A 167 -5.25 22.05 0.42
CA VAL A 167 -5.59 21.74 1.82
C VAL A 167 -6.36 22.89 2.44
N PRO A 168 -7.64 22.71 2.84
CA PRO A 168 -8.46 23.78 3.35
C PRO A 168 -7.86 24.41 4.61
N PRO A 169 -7.81 25.76 4.72
CA PRO A 169 -7.41 26.42 5.93
C PRO A 169 -8.32 26.01 7.10
N THR A 170 -7.72 25.40 8.10
CA THR A 170 -8.44 24.94 9.29
C THR A 170 -7.55 25.24 10.50
N GLY A 171 -7.93 26.23 11.28
CA GLY A 171 -7.29 26.55 12.56
C GLY A 171 -8.18 26.15 13.73
N ASP A 172 -7.58 25.79 14.82
CA ASP A 172 -8.23 25.67 16.12
C ASP A 172 -7.37 26.36 17.17
N SER A 173 -7.77 27.54 17.60
CA SER A 173 -7.02 28.35 18.57
C SER A 173 -6.89 27.71 19.96
N ARG A 174 -7.60 26.62 20.21
CA ARG A 174 -7.50 25.84 21.46
C ARG A 174 -6.36 24.81 21.42
N LEU A 175 -5.75 24.61 20.26
CA LEU A 175 -4.64 23.67 20.10
C LEU A 175 -3.31 24.40 20.25
N GLU A 176 -2.51 23.92 21.19
CA GLU A 176 -1.10 24.25 21.27
C GLU A 176 -0.34 23.25 20.40
N ILE A 177 0.48 23.76 19.49
CA ILE A 177 1.26 22.94 18.55
C ILE A 177 2.72 22.96 18.97
N GLU A 178 3.31 21.80 19.17
CA GLU A 178 4.75 21.67 19.46
C GLU A 178 5.42 20.63 18.57
N GLU A 179 6.68 20.85 18.25
CA GLU A 179 7.48 19.91 17.48
C GLU A 179 7.98 18.75 18.34
N VAL A 180 7.92 17.52 17.81
CA VAL A 180 8.45 16.34 18.50
C VAL A 180 9.95 16.46 18.65
N SER A 181 10.41 16.47 19.88
CA SER A 181 11.82 16.46 20.31
C SER A 181 12.17 15.15 21.01
N ASP A 182 13.41 14.99 21.43
CA ASP A 182 13.81 13.83 22.23
C ASP A 182 13.06 13.80 23.58
N MET A 183 12.72 14.98 24.14
CA MET A 183 11.97 15.10 25.40
C MET A 183 10.49 14.69 25.23
N THR A 184 9.91 14.81 24.04
CA THR A 184 8.50 14.51 23.77
C THR A 184 8.32 13.23 22.96
N MET A 185 9.40 12.48 22.69
CA MET A 185 9.35 11.26 21.89
C MET A 185 8.44 10.19 22.49
N ASP A 186 8.48 9.99 23.77
CA ASP A 186 7.61 9.03 24.47
C ASP A 186 6.13 9.44 24.37
N SER A 187 5.86 10.74 24.51
CA SER A 187 4.50 11.28 24.33
C SER A 187 4.01 11.11 22.90
N ALA A 188 4.86 11.34 21.90
CA ALA A 188 4.54 11.11 20.50
C ALA A 188 4.26 9.63 20.20
N SER A 189 5.09 8.73 20.71
CA SER A 189 4.91 7.28 20.54
C SER A 189 3.62 6.79 21.20
N ASN A 190 3.35 7.23 22.42
CA ASN A 190 2.11 6.89 23.14
C ASN A 190 0.87 7.45 22.40
N THR A 191 0.93 8.71 21.96
CA THR A 191 -0.17 9.32 21.20
C THR A 191 -0.42 8.57 19.89
N PHE A 192 0.65 8.15 19.18
CA PHE A 192 0.53 7.35 17.98
C PHE A 192 -0.18 6.03 18.24
N VAL A 193 0.26 5.27 19.26
CA VAL A 193 -0.30 3.96 19.57
C VAL A 193 -1.78 4.09 19.98
N GLN A 194 -2.10 5.01 20.90
CA GLN A 194 -3.49 5.22 21.34
C GLN A 194 -4.39 5.74 20.22
N ALA A 195 -3.90 6.67 19.40
CA ALA A 195 -4.64 7.19 18.27
C ALA A 195 -4.76 6.19 17.11
N SER A 196 -3.96 5.15 17.08
CA SER A 196 -4.08 4.07 16.09
C SER A 196 -5.25 3.13 16.43
N SER A 197 -5.61 2.99 17.70
CA SER A 197 -6.69 2.10 18.14
C SER A 197 -8.07 2.63 17.76
N PRO A 198 -9.04 1.74 17.43
CA PRO A 198 -8.86 0.30 17.15
C PRO A 198 -8.47 0.01 15.69
N TYR A 199 -8.26 1.05 14.87
CA TYR A 199 -8.18 0.89 13.40
C TYR A 199 -6.82 0.46 12.91
N TRP A 200 -5.74 0.75 13.67
CA TRP A 200 -4.35 0.52 13.26
C TRP A 200 -3.52 -0.27 14.28
N ASP A 201 -4.15 -0.97 15.20
CA ASP A 201 -3.47 -1.80 16.22
C ASP A 201 -2.49 -2.79 15.57
N TRP A 202 -2.92 -3.40 14.46
CA TRP A 202 -2.08 -4.29 13.66
C TRP A 202 -0.77 -3.64 13.18
N ARG A 203 -0.75 -2.31 12.99
CA ARG A 203 0.46 -1.60 12.56
C ARG A 203 1.52 -1.62 13.64
N THR A 204 1.15 -1.37 14.88
CA THR A 204 2.06 -1.44 16.02
C THR A 204 2.61 -2.86 16.19
N GLU A 205 1.77 -3.87 16.00
CA GLU A 205 2.20 -5.27 16.05
C GLU A 205 3.17 -5.63 14.92
N GLU A 206 2.88 -5.22 13.69
CA GLU A 206 3.75 -5.45 12.53
C GLU A 206 5.12 -4.77 12.66
N GLU A 207 5.17 -3.60 13.27
CA GLU A 207 6.41 -2.85 13.49
C GLU A 207 7.25 -3.43 14.67
N GLY A 208 6.67 -4.26 15.52
CA GLY A 208 7.37 -4.85 16.67
C GLY A 208 7.10 -4.15 18.02
N GLY A 209 5.97 -3.46 18.13
CA GLY A 209 5.52 -2.80 19.36
C GLY A 209 5.94 -1.33 19.48
N ILE A 210 5.67 -0.74 20.66
CA ILE A 210 5.85 0.70 20.90
C ILE A 210 7.31 1.15 20.76
N VAL A 211 8.26 0.32 21.14
CA VAL A 211 9.70 0.62 21.00
C VAL A 211 10.08 0.81 19.53
N ALA A 212 9.59 -0.07 18.67
CA ALA A 212 9.83 0.03 17.23
C ALA A 212 9.14 1.27 16.61
N VAL A 213 8.01 1.69 17.16
CA VAL A 213 7.36 2.96 16.79
C VAL A 213 8.26 4.15 17.11
N ALA A 214 8.85 4.20 18.30
CA ALA A 214 9.79 5.26 18.67
C ALA A 214 11.03 5.28 17.76
N GLU A 215 11.59 4.11 17.45
CA GLU A 215 12.72 4.01 16.51
C GLU A 215 12.31 4.46 15.09
N SER A 216 11.09 4.18 14.66
CA SER A 216 10.60 4.66 13.34
C SER A 216 10.50 6.19 13.29
N PHE A 217 10.16 6.86 14.38
CA PHE A 217 10.19 8.33 14.46
C PHE A 217 11.61 8.89 14.38
N LYS A 218 12.60 8.24 15.01
CA LYS A 218 14.01 8.61 14.90
C LYS A 218 14.53 8.43 13.48
N GLU A 219 14.18 7.31 12.83
CA GLU A 219 14.52 7.06 11.43
C GLU A 219 13.88 8.11 10.51
N ASP A 220 12.60 8.43 10.69
CA ASP A 220 11.94 9.48 9.95
C ASP A 220 12.63 10.83 10.12
N ARG A 221 13.02 11.20 11.36
CA ARG A 221 13.76 12.44 11.63
C ARG A 221 15.13 12.47 10.94
N SER A 222 15.84 11.35 10.88
CA SER A 222 17.11 11.27 10.14
C SER A 222 16.96 11.51 8.63
N ARG A 223 15.73 11.35 8.12
CA ARG A 223 15.32 11.67 6.74
C ARG A 223 14.75 13.09 6.60
N GLY A 224 14.90 13.93 7.60
CA GLY A 224 14.39 15.29 7.63
C GLY A 224 12.88 15.38 7.93
N ALA A 225 12.28 14.33 8.48
CA ALA A 225 10.88 14.39 8.86
C ALA A 225 10.63 15.41 9.95
N ARG A 226 9.49 16.07 9.85
CA ARG A 226 8.90 16.86 10.91
C ARG A 226 7.68 16.14 11.46
N TRP A 227 7.66 15.97 12.77
CA TRP A 227 6.52 15.49 13.53
C TRP A 227 6.07 16.56 14.49
N ILE A 228 4.78 16.79 14.58
CA ILE A 228 4.18 17.76 15.51
C ILE A 228 3.09 17.10 16.34
N LEU A 229 3.07 17.47 17.62
CA LEU A 229 2.05 17.13 18.60
C LEU A 229 1.05 18.27 18.72
N ALA A 230 -0.22 17.96 18.85
CA ALA A 230 -1.25 18.88 19.26
C ALA A 230 -1.65 18.61 20.70
N ARG A 231 -1.71 19.69 21.49
CA ARG A 231 -2.13 19.68 22.88
C ARG A 231 -3.37 20.53 23.10
N SER A 232 -4.31 20.03 23.89
CA SER A 232 -5.51 20.74 24.30
C SER A 232 -5.68 20.54 25.81
N ASN A 233 -5.87 21.62 26.57
CA ASN A 233 -5.99 21.56 28.03
C ASN A 233 -4.84 20.79 28.72
N LYS A 234 -3.61 21.00 28.24
CA LYS A 234 -2.38 20.35 28.71
C LYS A 234 -2.25 18.87 28.38
N GLU A 235 -3.20 18.26 27.66
CA GLU A 235 -3.14 16.87 27.25
C GLU A 235 -2.81 16.75 25.75
N TYR A 236 -1.99 15.79 25.38
CA TYR A 236 -1.72 15.50 23.96
C TYR A 236 -2.94 14.81 23.37
N VAL A 237 -3.49 15.38 22.32
CA VAL A 237 -4.74 14.95 21.69
C VAL A 237 -4.57 14.46 20.26
N GLY A 238 -3.40 14.68 19.69
CA GLY A 238 -3.12 14.26 18.32
C GLY A 238 -1.69 14.49 17.88
N LEU A 239 -1.34 13.88 16.77
CA LEU A 239 -0.01 13.86 16.18
C LEU A 239 -0.12 13.86 14.65
N VAL A 240 0.81 14.55 13.97
CA VAL A 240 0.93 14.51 12.51
C VAL A 240 2.40 14.53 12.10
N GLY A 241 2.72 13.86 11.00
CA GLY A 241 4.08 13.80 10.49
C GLY A 241 4.19 13.97 8.99
N ILE A 242 5.35 14.49 8.54
CA ILE A 242 5.70 14.63 7.12
C ILE A 242 7.19 14.40 6.94
N ILE A 243 7.57 13.69 5.87
CA ILE A 243 8.94 13.62 5.37
C ILE A 243 9.02 14.49 4.12
N PRO A 244 10.02 15.38 3.99
CA PRO A 244 10.11 16.35 2.90
C PRO A 244 10.10 15.76 1.49
N ASP A 245 10.75 14.60 1.30
CA ASP A 245 10.88 13.97 0.00
C ASP A 245 10.42 12.51 0.05
N TYR A 246 9.33 12.21 -0.66
CA TYR A 246 8.80 10.87 -0.81
C TYR A 246 9.57 10.09 -1.86
N TYR A 247 10.68 9.47 -1.49
CA TYR A 247 11.55 8.70 -2.39
C TYR A 247 11.89 9.40 -3.72
N GLN A 248 11.43 10.63 -3.91
CA GLN A 248 11.71 11.51 -5.03
C GLN A 248 11.65 12.97 -4.58
N PRO A 249 12.51 13.86 -5.13
CA PRO A 249 12.52 15.27 -4.78
C PRO A 249 11.19 15.97 -5.08
N GLY A 250 10.80 16.92 -4.21
CA GLY A 250 9.66 17.79 -4.43
C GLY A 250 8.29 17.24 -4.02
N VAL A 251 8.20 15.96 -3.70
CA VAL A 251 6.97 15.32 -3.20
C VAL A 251 7.13 14.97 -1.74
N ALA A 252 6.33 15.56 -0.87
CA ALA A 252 6.37 15.26 0.55
C ALA A 252 5.59 13.98 0.87
N TRP A 253 6.12 13.17 1.78
CA TRP A 253 5.40 12.02 2.32
C TRP A 253 4.69 12.39 3.60
N PHE A 254 3.38 12.49 3.53
CA PHE A 254 2.52 12.68 4.68
C PHE A 254 2.42 11.36 5.46
N ARG A 255 2.91 11.36 6.69
CA ARG A 255 2.98 10.14 7.52
C ARG A 255 1.65 9.79 8.17
N GLY A 256 0.69 10.70 8.14
CA GLY A 256 -0.65 10.56 8.67
C GLY A 256 -0.96 11.57 9.77
N ALA A 257 -2.26 11.79 9.98
CA ALA A 257 -2.79 12.53 11.12
C ALA A 257 -3.46 11.53 12.08
N PHE A 258 -3.03 11.54 13.33
CA PHE A 258 -3.46 10.64 14.39
C PHE A 258 -4.15 11.48 15.46
N VAL A 259 -5.40 11.15 15.79
CA VAL A 259 -6.19 11.87 16.79
C VAL A 259 -6.74 10.83 17.76
N LEU A 260 -6.56 11.06 19.05
CA LEU A 260 -7.08 10.19 20.10
C LEU A 260 -8.59 9.96 19.93
N PRO A 261 -9.11 8.74 20.16
CA PRO A 261 -10.49 8.39 19.89
C PRO A 261 -11.52 9.37 20.45
N GLU A 262 -11.38 9.78 21.71
CA GLU A 262 -12.25 10.70 22.43
C GLU A 262 -12.20 12.16 21.92
N HIS A 263 -11.19 12.48 21.11
CA HIS A 263 -11.00 13.79 20.50
C HIS A 263 -11.36 13.84 19.01
N ARG A 264 -11.79 12.70 18.43
CA ARG A 264 -12.24 12.65 17.01
C ARG A 264 -13.53 13.43 16.82
N GLY A 265 -13.78 13.83 15.58
CA GLY A 265 -14.97 14.64 15.24
C GLY A 265 -14.87 16.14 15.60
N LYS A 266 -13.83 16.56 16.32
CA LYS A 266 -13.62 17.95 16.79
C LYS A 266 -12.71 18.78 15.85
N ARG A 267 -12.54 18.38 14.58
CA ARG A 267 -11.70 19.02 13.54
C ARG A 267 -10.19 19.02 13.82
N ILE A 268 -9.70 18.39 14.87
CA ILE A 268 -8.27 18.34 15.23
C ILE A 268 -7.43 17.78 14.09
N GLY A 269 -7.87 16.67 13.46
CA GLY A 269 -7.17 16.09 12.31
C GLY A 269 -7.02 17.04 11.13
N SER A 270 -8.05 17.85 10.84
CA SER A 270 -8.00 18.86 9.77
C SER A 270 -7.05 20.02 10.14
N ALA A 271 -7.05 20.46 11.40
CA ALA A 271 -6.12 21.48 11.88
C ALA A 271 -4.67 20.99 11.79
N LEU A 272 -4.39 19.74 12.21
CA LEU A 272 -3.07 19.12 12.08
C LEU A 272 -2.62 19.00 10.63
N MET A 273 -3.51 18.58 9.71
CA MET A 273 -3.19 18.56 8.27
C MET A 273 -2.84 19.94 7.74
N TYR A 274 -3.60 20.95 8.11
CA TYR A 274 -3.32 22.31 7.69
C TYR A 274 -1.98 22.83 8.23
N GLU A 275 -1.67 22.60 9.51
CA GLU A 275 -0.40 23.01 10.12
C GLU A 275 0.80 22.35 9.41
N ILE A 276 0.74 21.06 9.15
CA ILE A 276 1.84 20.37 8.49
C ILE A 276 1.97 20.75 6.99
N SER A 277 0.85 21.10 6.34
CA SER A 277 0.86 21.58 4.95
C SER A 277 1.53 22.97 4.84
N LYS A 278 1.34 23.85 5.82
CA LYS A 278 2.08 25.12 5.89
C LYS A 278 3.59 24.88 5.93
N PHE A 279 4.03 23.95 6.77
CA PHE A 279 5.45 23.58 6.80
C PHE A 279 5.93 23.05 5.45
N ALA A 280 5.20 22.11 4.83
CA ALA A 280 5.57 21.58 3.52
C ALA A 280 5.71 22.69 2.46
N LYS A 281 4.84 23.69 2.51
CA LYS A 281 4.90 24.87 1.64
C LYS A 281 6.14 25.72 1.89
N THR A 282 6.52 25.96 3.16
CA THR A 282 7.72 26.74 3.50
C THR A 282 9.01 26.12 2.99
N ILE A 283 9.06 24.77 2.89
CA ILE A 283 10.21 24.05 2.32
C ILE A 283 10.08 23.79 0.82
N GLY A 284 9.16 24.52 0.13
CA GLY A 284 9.01 24.47 -1.33
C GLY A 284 8.37 23.21 -1.89
N ARG A 285 7.67 22.43 -1.09
CA ARG A 285 6.92 21.27 -1.59
C ARG A 285 5.55 21.73 -2.10
N ARG A 286 5.11 21.12 -3.20
CA ARG A 286 3.81 21.46 -3.83
C ARG A 286 2.83 20.28 -3.74
N LYS A 287 3.33 19.07 -3.60
CA LYS A 287 2.52 17.84 -3.55
C LYS A 287 2.83 17.05 -2.29
N MET A 288 1.79 16.47 -1.70
CA MET A 288 1.91 15.46 -0.64
C MET A 288 1.30 14.14 -1.10
N VAL A 289 1.87 13.04 -0.62
CA VAL A 289 1.38 11.67 -0.84
C VAL A 289 1.23 10.99 0.51
N VAL A 290 0.17 10.19 0.69
CA VAL A 290 -0.03 9.33 1.86
C VAL A 290 -0.42 7.92 1.43
N TYR A 291 -0.02 6.94 2.22
CA TYR A 291 -0.64 5.62 2.23
C TYR A 291 -1.57 5.52 3.43
N THR A 292 -2.79 5.13 3.19
CA THR A 292 -3.81 4.89 4.21
C THR A 292 -4.57 3.62 3.87
N PHE A 293 -5.43 3.18 4.76
CA PHE A 293 -6.18 1.95 4.57
C PHE A 293 -7.67 2.17 4.82
N SER A 294 -8.44 1.17 4.45
CA SER A 294 -9.85 1.04 4.75
C SER A 294 -10.21 -0.41 4.96
N TYR A 295 -11.30 -0.68 5.66
CA TYR A 295 -11.90 -2.00 5.66
C TYR A 295 -12.53 -2.31 4.30
N LEU A 296 -12.92 -3.56 4.07
CA LEU A 296 -13.49 -3.95 2.76
C LEU A 296 -14.79 -3.22 2.44
N ASP A 297 -15.57 -2.94 3.45
CA ASP A 297 -16.93 -2.41 3.39
C ASP A 297 -17.08 -0.97 3.90
N SER A 298 -16.03 -0.40 4.54
CA SER A 298 -16.12 0.91 5.19
C SER A 298 -14.79 1.67 5.15
N LEU A 299 -14.87 3.00 5.02
CA LEU A 299 -13.69 3.87 5.04
C LEU A 299 -13.22 4.10 6.48
N ALA A 300 -11.94 3.91 6.73
CA ALA A 300 -11.32 4.30 7.99
C ALA A 300 -11.35 5.82 8.19
N PRO A 301 -11.39 6.31 9.45
CA PRO A 301 -11.47 7.75 9.74
C PRO A 301 -10.37 8.58 9.08
N GLY A 302 -9.14 8.04 8.99
CA GLY A 302 -8.03 8.71 8.28
C GLY A 302 -8.30 8.87 6.80
N ALA A 303 -8.80 7.82 6.12
CA ALA A 303 -9.14 7.89 4.71
C ALA A 303 -10.25 8.93 4.45
N LEU A 304 -11.28 8.96 5.31
CA LEU A 304 -12.35 9.97 5.23
C LEU A 304 -11.82 11.39 5.42
N LEU A 305 -10.93 11.61 6.40
CA LEU A 305 -10.30 12.91 6.61
C LEU A 305 -9.56 13.36 5.36
N TYR A 306 -8.76 12.48 4.79
CA TYR A 306 -7.91 12.80 3.64
C TYR A 306 -8.72 13.14 2.40
N LEU A 307 -9.76 12.36 2.09
CA LEU A 307 -10.66 12.66 0.98
C LEU A 307 -11.41 13.98 1.16
N LYS A 308 -11.91 14.25 2.38
CA LYS A 308 -12.59 15.54 2.70
C LYS A 308 -11.65 16.74 2.64
N SER A 309 -10.34 16.51 2.78
CA SER A 309 -9.32 17.56 2.67
C SER A 309 -8.80 17.76 1.23
N GLY A 310 -9.51 17.23 0.22
CA GLY A 310 -9.16 17.39 -1.20
C GLY A 310 -8.22 16.33 -1.73
N GLY A 311 -7.93 15.28 -0.96
CA GLY A 311 -7.10 14.16 -1.41
C GLY A 311 -7.74 13.38 -2.55
N LYS A 312 -6.92 13.00 -3.54
CA LYS A 312 -7.33 12.19 -4.69
C LYS A 312 -6.70 10.81 -4.60
N ILE A 313 -7.50 9.76 -4.80
CA ILE A 313 -6.98 8.39 -4.86
C ILE A 313 -6.19 8.24 -6.17
N GLU A 314 -4.89 7.95 -6.06
CA GLU A 314 -4.02 7.64 -7.20
C GLU A 314 -3.93 6.14 -7.47
N ALA A 315 -3.99 5.34 -6.41
CA ALA A 315 -3.95 3.88 -6.54
C ALA A 315 -4.67 3.21 -5.37
N GLU A 316 -5.26 2.06 -5.65
CA GLU A 316 -5.86 1.16 -4.69
C GLU A 316 -5.14 -0.17 -4.70
N TYR A 317 -4.90 -0.70 -3.51
CA TYR A 317 -4.27 -2.00 -3.30
C TYR A 317 -5.16 -2.86 -2.41
N LEU A 318 -5.14 -4.16 -2.65
CA LEU A 318 -5.70 -5.14 -1.72
C LEU A 318 -4.61 -5.72 -0.85
N GLN A 319 -4.89 -5.75 0.43
CA GLN A 319 -4.18 -6.59 1.37
C GLN A 319 -4.93 -7.91 1.46
N LEU A 320 -4.21 -8.98 1.29
CA LEU A 320 -4.73 -10.34 1.25
C LEU A 320 -4.04 -11.16 2.34
N VAL A 321 -4.72 -12.18 2.86
CA VAL A 321 -4.16 -13.11 3.86
C VAL A 321 -4.38 -14.54 3.41
N ARG A 322 -3.39 -15.39 3.65
CA ARG A 322 -3.46 -16.85 3.51
C ARG A 322 -3.25 -17.47 4.88
N MET A 323 -4.28 -18.19 5.33
CA MET A 323 -4.27 -18.92 6.61
C MET A 323 -3.87 -20.38 6.38
#